data_9291c1b31f40a070c8c39ff0108f601b
#
_entry.id   9291c1b31f40a070c8c39ff0108f601b
#
_cell.length_a   1.000
_cell.length_b   1.000
_cell.length_c   1.000
_cell.angle_alpha   90.00
_cell.angle_beta   90.00
_cell.angle_gamma   90.00
#
_symmetry.space_group_name_H-M   'P 1'
#
loop_
_entity.id
_entity.type
_entity.pdbx_description
1 polymer ?
#
loop_
_entity_poly.entity_id
_entity_poly.type
_entity_poly.pdbx_seq_one_letter_code
_entity_poly.pdbx_strand_id
1 'polypeptide(L)' 'MSINRLPPVGRIRAVHLPEGGPRVPKSLTIEYSDRSNASKWYQLEVPFVDAMHLLTLLQGAKDDVGYKEPVETPAPNKD' A
#
# COMPACT_ATOMS: atom_id res chain seq x y z
N MET A 1 -4.67 26.51 6.76
CA MET A 1 -5.08 25.14 7.04
C MET A 1 -3.85 24.31 7.37
N SER A 2 -3.88 23.60 8.48
CA SER A 2 -2.73 22.81 8.89
C SER A 2 -3.01 21.34 8.60
N ILE A 3 -1.96 20.61 8.28
CA ILE A 3 -2.05 19.19 8.01
C ILE A 3 -1.38 18.45 9.18
N ASN A 4 -2.15 17.56 9.80
CA ASN A 4 -1.61 16.74 10.87
C ASN A 4 -0.85 15.57 10.26
N ARG A 5 0.33 15.30 10.80
CA ARG A 5 1.11 14.18 10.35
C ARG A 5 0.87 12.97 11.25
N LEU A 6 0.67 11.83 10.63
CA LEU A 6 0.66 10.58 11.35
C LEU A 6 2.08 10.07 11.53
N PRO A 7 2.32 9.18 12.49
CA PRO A 7 3.63 8.58 12.63
C PRO A 7 4.07 7.90 11.34
N PRO A 8 5.36 7.90 11.05
CA PRO A 8 5.84 7.28 9.82
C PRO A 8 5.53 5.78 9.78
N VAL A 9 5.19 5.32 8.58
CA VAL A 9 4.96 3.90 8.34
C VAL A 9 6.31 3.21 8.23
N GLY A 10 6.46 2.10 8.95
CA GLY A 10 7.68 1.32 8.88
C GLY A 10 7.70 0.41 7.68
N ARG A 11 6.67 -0.38 7.52
CA ARG A 11 6.59 -1.34 6.42
C ARG A 11 5.14 -1.65 6.12
N ILE A 12 4.83 -1.76 4.85
CA ILE A 12 3.52 -2.22 4.41
C ILE A 12 3.65 -3.71 4.13
N ARG A 13 2.82 -4.52 4.79
CA ARG A 13 2.90 -5.97 4.67
C ARG A 13 1.91 -6.52 3.66
N ALA A 14 0.70 -6.00 3.66
CA ALA A 14 -0.33 -6.60 2.84
C ALA A 14 -1.46 -5.61 2.56
N VAL A 15 -2.20 -5.89 1.51
CA VAL A 15 -3.46 -5.23 1.22
C VAL A 15 -4.52 -6.31 1.18
N HIS A 16 -5.58 -6.12 1.96
CA HIS A 16 -6.64 -7.13 2.08
C HIS A 16 -7.91 -6.62 1.42
N LEU A 17 -8.53 -7.47 0.62
CA LEU A 17 -9.84 -7.20 0.05
C LEU A 17 -10.89 -7.92 0.86
N PRO A 18 -12.09 -7.33 1.02
CA PRO A 18 -13.15 -8.01 1.74
C PRO A 18 -13.58 -9.26 0.99
N GLU A 19 -13.94 -10.29 1.73
CA GLU A 19 -14.43 -11.53 1.15
C GLU A 19 -15.90 -11.39 0.82
N GLY A 20 -16.28 -11.90 -0.34
CA GLY A 20 -17.65 -11.82 -0.80
C GLY A 20 -17.98 -10.42 -1.31
N GLY A 21 -19.24 -10.21 -1.58
CA GLY A 21 -19.71 -8.91 -2.02
C GLY A 21 -19.44 -8.65 -3.50
N PRO A 22 -19.51 -7.38 -3.90
CA PRO A 22 -19.38 -7.03 -5.31
C PRO A 22 -17.96 -7.26 -5.82
N ARG A 23 -17.84 -7.42 -7.12
CA ARG A 23 -16.56 -7.63 -7.77
C ARG A 23 -15.59 -6.49 -7.47
N VAL A 24 -16.11 -5.25 -7.49
CA VAL A 24 -15.33 -4.09 -7.09
C VAL A 24 -15.76 -3.74 -5.66
N PRO A 25 -14.89 -3.93 -4.67
CA PRO A 25 -15.27 -3.67 -3.29
C PRO A 25 -15.43 -2.18 -3.02
N LYS A 26 -16.10 -1.85 -1.93
CA LYS A 26 -16.22 -0.46 -1.54
C LYS A 26 -14.93 0.07 -0.91
N SER A 27 -14.18 -0.79 -0.26
CA SER A 27 -12.96 -0.40 0.42
C SER A 27 -11.98 -1.56 0.45
N LEU A 28 -10.75 -1.23 0.81
CA LEU A 28 -9.73 -2.23 1.08
C LEU A 28 -9.01 -1.87 2.36
N THR A 29 -8.23 -2.80 2.88
CA THR A 29 -7.50 -2.59 4.12
C THR A 29 -6.01 -2.74 3.87
N ILE A 30 -5.24 -1.74 4.30
CA ILE A 30 -3.79 -1.76 4.20
C ILE A 30 -3.23 -2.12 5.56
N GLU A 31 -2.39 -3.13 5.62
CA GLU A 31 -1.77 -3.56 6.87
C GLU A 31 -0.32 -3.09 6.89
N TYR A 32 0.04 -2.36 7.94
CA TYR A 32 1.36 -1.75 8.01
C TYR A 32 1.87 -1.74 9.45
N SER A 33 3.18 -1.58 9.58
CA SER A 33 3.80 -1.52 10.90
C SER A 33 4.19 -0.08 11.24
N ASP A 34 4.34 0.16 12.54
CA ASP A 34 4.91 1.41 13.04
C ASP A 34 6.41 1.40 12.80
N ARG A 35 6.95 2.50 12.29
CA ARG A 35 8.40 2.58 12.05
C ARG A 35 9.20 2.43 13.33
N SER A 36 8.71 2.98 14.43
CA SER A 36 9.43 2.94 15.69
C SER A 36 9.20 1.66 16.47
N ASN A 37 8.25 0.83 16.05
CA ASN A 37 7.96 -0.44 16.74
C ASN A 37 7.49 -1.47 15.73
N ALA A 38 8.43 -2.26 15.22
CA ALA A 38 8.15 -3.20 14.14
C ALA A 38 7.20 -4.31 14.54
N SER A 39 6.99 -4.52 15.84
CA SER A 39 6.07 -5.55 16.29
C SER A 39 4.64 -5.05 16.42
N LYS A 40 4.42 -3.76 16.21
CA LYS A 40 3.10 -3.17 16.31
C LYS A 40 2.52 -2.97 14.92
N TRP A 41 1.39 -3.60 14.66
CA TRP A 41 0.76 -3.59 13.35
C TRP A 41 -0.59 -2.89 13.40
N TYR A 42 -0.91 -2.22 12.32
CA TYR A 42 -2.15 -1.47 12.17
C TYR A 42 -2.83 -1.86 10.87
N GLN A 43 -4.13 -1.62 10.84
CA GLN A 43 -4.91 -1.78 9.61
C GLN A 43 -5.60 -0.47 9.31
N LEU A 44 -5.51 -0.05 8.05
CA LEU A 44 -6.11 1.19 7.58
C LEU A 44 -7.11 0.86 6.50
N GLU A 45 -8.37 1.19 6.75
CA GLU A 45 -9.40 1.00 5.73
C GLU A 45 -9.45 2.21 4.83
N VAL A 46 -9.40 1.98 3.51
CA VAL A 46 -9.37 3.04 2.52
C VAL A 46 -10.47 2.78 1.50
N PRO A 47 -11.28 3.80 1.14
CA PRO A 47 -12.25 3.62 0.07
C PRO A 47 -11.54 3.17 -1.20
N PHE A 48 -12.15 2.22 -1.91
CA PHE A 48 -11.50 1.63 -3.08
C PHE A 48 -11.17 2.68 -4.15
N VAL A 49 -12.09 3.61 -4.37
CA VAL A 49 -11.88 4.68 -5.37
C VAL A 49 -10.65 5.50 -4.99
N ASP A 50 -10.53 5.86 -3.72
CA ASP A 50 -9.39 6.65 -3.27
C ASP A 50 -8.09 5.84 -3.34
N ALA A 51 -8.17 4.55 -3.10
CA ALA A 51 -7.00 3.68 -3.22
C ALA A 51 -6.51 3.63 -4.68
N MET A 52 -7.44 3.58 -5.62
CA MET A 52 -7.08 3.58 -7.03
C MET A 52 -6.51 4.94 -7.45
N HIS A 53 -7.06 6.02 -6.91
CA HIS A 53 -6.50 7.35 -7.15
C HIS A 53 -5.08 7.45 -6.58
N LEU A 54 -4.88 6.89 -5.39
CA LEU A 54 -3.55 6.86 -4.79
C LEU A 54 -2.56 6.10 -5.68
N LEU A 55 -2.99 5.00 -6.28
CA LEU A 55 -2.14 4.26 -7.20
C LEU A 55 -1.65 5.15 -8.35
N THR A 56 -2.56 5.94 -8.92
CA THR A 56 -2.19 6.87 -9.99
C THR A 56 -1.19 7.90 -9.51
N LEU A 57 -1.42 8.46 -8.32
CA LEU A 57 -0.51 9.45 -7.75
C LEU A 57 0.86 8.84 -7.48
N LEU A 58 0.89 7.62 -6.99
CA LEU A 58 2.15 6.94 -6.72
C LEU A 58 2.92 6.64 -7.99
N GLN A 59 2.21 6.27 -9.06
CA GLN A 59 2.87 6.04 -10.35
C GLN A 59 3.50 7.32 -10.88
N GLY A 60 2.80 8.44 -10.72
CA GLY A 60 3.37 9.74 -11.09
C GLY A 60 4.62 10.07 -10.28
N ALA A 61 4.57 9.86 -8.98
CA ALA A 61 5.73 10.11 -8.13
C ALA A 61 6.90 9.20 -8.50
N LYS A 62 6.60 7.94 -8.80
CA LYS A 62 7.61 6.99 -9.22
C LYS A 62 8.32 7.47 -10.48
N ASP A 63 7.55 7.96 -11.44
CA ASP A 63 8.13 8.47 -12.69
C ASP A 63 8.94 9.75 -12.46
N ASP A 64 8.44 10.63 -11.59
CA ASP A 64 9.12 11.89 -11.31
C ASP A 64 10.50 11.69 -10.72
N VAL A 65 10.67 10.68 -9.86
CA VAL A 65 11.97 10.44 -9.24
C VAL A 65 12.80 9.43 -10.02
N GLY A 66 12.26 8.88 -11.10
CA GLY A 66 12.98 7.88 -11.88
C GLY A 66 13.21 6.58 -11.15
N TYR A 67 12.33 6.23 -10.21
CA TYR A 67 12.49 5.01 -9.44
C TYR A 67 12.26 3.78 -10.31
N LYS A 68 13.14 2.82 -10.19
CA LYS A 68 12.94 1.52 -10.81
C LYS A 68 12.92 0.46 -9.75
N GLU A 69 11.92 -0.39 -9.81
CA GLU A 69 11.83 -1.47 -8.85
C GLU A 69 13.01 -2.42 -9.01
N PRO A 70 13.56 -2.90 -7.89
CA PRO A 70 14.59 -3.91 -7.99
C PRO A 70 14.06 -5.10 -8.77
N VAL A 71 14.83 -5.57 -9.71
CA VAL A 71 14.46 -6.76 -10.44
C VAL A 71 14.63 -7.91 -9.49
N GLU A 72 13.52 -8.41 -8.97
CA GLU A 72 13.58 -9.65 -8.23
C GLU A 72 13.83 -10.73 -9.23
N THR A 73 14.90 -11.42 -9.03
CA THR A 73 15.09 -12.63 -9.79
C THR A 73 13.88 -13.50 -9.50
N PRO A 74 13.04 -13.73 -10.49
CA PRO A 74 11.92 -14.59 -10.24
C PRO A 74 12.45 -15.88 -9.71
N ALA A 75 11.85 -16.36 -8.69
CA ALA A 75 12.10 -17.69 -8.28
C ALA A 75 12.10 -18.48 -9.58
N PRO A 76 13.13 -19.08 -9.86
CA PRO A 76 13.25 -19.79 -11.10
C PRO A 76 12.13 -20.78 -11.22
N ASN A 77 11.51 -20.53 -11.83
CA ASN A 77 10.68 -21.15 -12.15
C ASN A 77 10.87 -22.02 -12.84
N LYS A 78 11.32 -21.79 -12.46
CA LYS A 78 11.64 -22.24 -12.90
C LYS A 78 11.70 -22.96 -13.41
N ASP A 79 11.63 -23.28 -13.59
CA ASP A 79 11.80 -23.81 -14.13
C ASP A 79 11.72 -24.09 -14.29
#